data_607e0af7f78696b8c58ce1fcbdf866ae
#
_entry.id   607e0af7f78696b8c58ce1fcbdf866ae
#
_cell.length_a   1.000
_cell.length_b   1.000
_cell.length_c   1.000
_cell.angle_alpha   90.00
_cell.angle_beta   90.00
_cell.angle_gamma   90.00
#
_symmetry.space_group_name_H-M   'P 1'
#
loop_
_entity.id
_entity.type
_entity.pdbx_description
1 polymer ?
#
loop_
_entity_poly.entity_id
_entity_poly.type
_entity_poly.pdbx_seq_one_letter_code
_entity_poly.pdbx_strand_id
1 'polypeptide(L)'
;MMSLTVVSLPQRYKRLLQAMTLAVAVVYMTLLLYQSAYGYPGLQLQPQSQLDGNEPAATTTTQQQQQQQQLLHSLPPTQSVAAAASSLPPASSSPVAAAVATPITPSLIIRKDIHSFNFSDIEVSERPEATLLTELARRSRNGELLHDLSQRAVTATPQPPTTELDDIFISVKTTKNYHDTRLALIIKTWFQLARDQTWFFTDTDDHYYQEKTKGHLINTKCSQGHFRKALCCKMSAELDIFLESGKKWFCHFDDDNYVNVPRLVKLLDEYSPSVDWYLGKPSISSPLEIHLDNKNATTNKKITFWFATGGAGFCLSRALTLKMLPIAGGGKFISIGDKIRFPDDVTMGFIIEHLLKVPLTVVDNFHSHLEPMELIRSDTFQDQVSFSYAHMKNQWNVIKVDGFDLKADPKRFYSLHCQLFPYFSFCPPR
;
A
#
# COMPACT_ATOMS: atom_id res chain seq x y z
N MET A 1 -38.97 46.21 26.15
CA MET A 1 -38.58 45.52 27.38
C MET A 1 -39.20 44.11 27.33
N MET A 2 -38.47 43.11 26.91
CA MET A 2 -38.90 41.70 26.90
C MET A 2 -38.36 41.04 28.16
N SER A 3 -39.26 40.62 29.03
CA SER A 3 -38.96 39.94 30.28
C SER A 3 -38.62 38.49 30.01
N LEU A 4 -37.38 38.08 30.31
CA LEU A 4 -36.93 36.68 30.26
C LEU A 4 -37.46 35.95 31.50
N THR A 5 -38.50 35.13 31.33
CA THR A 5 -38.98 34.21 32.37
C THR A 5 -37.98 33.04 32.52
N VAL A 6 -37.27 33.01 33.63
CA VAL A 6 -36.43 31.90 34.05
C VAL A 6 -37.33 30.73 34.45
N VAL A 7 -37.40 29.70 33.59
CA VAL A 7 -38.10 28.44 33.89
C VAL A 7 -37.28 27.67 34.92
N SER A 8 -37.72 27.57 36.16
CA SER A 8 -37.06 26.77 37.18
C SER A 8 -37.35 25.30 36.98
N LEU A 9 -36.29 24.51 36.76
CA LEU A 9 -36.38 23.04 36.63
C LEU A 9 -37.01 22.42 37.91
N PRO A 10 -37.91 21.42 37.75
CA PRO A 10 -38.51 20.68 38.87
C PRO A 10 -37.44 20.06 39.77
N GLN A 11 -37.72 20.07 41.09
CA GLN A 11 -36.78 19.63 42.13
C GLN A 11 -36.28 18.17 41.94
N ARG A 12 -37.06 17.31 41.29
CA ARG A 12 -36.67 15.95 40.92
C ARG A 12 -35.55 15.91 39.89
N TYR A 13 -35.58 16.79 38.88
CA TYR A 13 -34.52 16.92 37.88
C TYR A 13 -33.22 17.48 38.48
N LYS A 14 -33.28 18.41 39.42
CA LYS A 14 -32.09 18.92 40.10
C LYS A 14 -31.37 17.82 40.89
N ARG A 15 -32.13 16.96 41.60
CA ARG A 15 -31.54 15.80 42.30
C ARG A 15 -30.94 14.78 41.37
N LEU A 16 -31.55 14.52 40.23
CA LEU A 16 -31.03 13.58 39.21
C LEU A 16 -29.73 14.13 38.58
N LEU A 17 -29.68 15.41 38.26
CA LEU A 17 -28.47 16.06 37.74
C LEU A 17 -27.34 16.07 38.78
N GLN A 18 -27.65 16.33 40.06
CA GLN A 18 -26.66 16.23 41.15
C GLN A 18 -26.13 14.78 41.31
N ALA A 19 -27.00 13.78 41.21
CA ALA A 19 -26.59 12.38 41.30
C ALA A 19 -25.67 11.96 40.09
N MET A 20 -26.00 12.44 38.89
CA MET A 20 -25.16 12.19 37.70
C MET A 20 -23.80 12.88 37.79
N THR A 21 -23.75 14.15 38.25
CA THR A 21 -22.47 14.84 38.43
C THR A 21 -21.61 14.20 39.50
N LEU A 22 -22.22 13.69 40.57
CA LEU A 22 -21.51 12.97 41.63
C LEU A 22 -20.97 11.61 41.10
N ALA A 23 -21.74 10.87 40.30
CA ALA A 23 -21.32 9.63 39.70
C ALA A 23 -20.13 9.83 38.73
N VAL A 24 -20.17 10.87 37.89
CA VAL A 24 -19.07 11.23 36.97
C VAL A 24 -17.82 11.62 37.76
N ALA A 25 -17.99 12.39 38.87
CA ALA A 25 -16.86 12.76 39.72
C ALA A 25 -16.22 11.55 40.40
N VAL A 26 -17.00 10.57 40.85
CA VAL A 26 -16.50 9.34 41.46
C VAL A 26 -15.74 8.50 40.42
N VAL A 27 -16.25 8.35 39.20
CA VAL A 27 -15.57 7.64 38.11
C VAL A 27 -14.28 8.35 37.77
N TYR A 28 -14.25 9.67 37.69
CA TYR A 28 -13.05 10.45 37.40
C TYR A 28 -11.99 10.31 38.52
N MET A 29 -12.39 10.35 39.76
CA MET A 29 -11.50 10.16 40.92
C MET A 29 -10.96 8.73 40.97
N THR A 30 -11.76 7.70 40.65
CA THR A 30 -11.26 6.32 40.58
C THR A 30 -10.28 6.13 39.45
N LEU A 31 -10.46 6.77 38.28
CA LEU A 31 -9.50 6.77 37.18
C LEU A 31 -8.17 7.46 37.57
N LEU A 32 -8.24 8.58 38.27
CA LEU A 32 -7.03 9.27 38.76
C LEU A 32 -6.27 8.44 39.80
N LEU A 33 -6.99 7.80 40.73
CA LEU A 33 -6.36 6.89 41.70
C LEU A 33 -5.77 5.65 41.04
N TYR A 34 -6.44 5.12 40.02
CA TYR A 34 -5.91 4.01 39.24
C TYR A 34 -4.62 4.42 38.48
N GLN A 35 -4.61 5.61 37.86
CA GLN A 35 -3.42 6.16 37.21
C GLN A 35 -2.27 6.42 38.20
N SER A 36 -2.59 6.85 39.42
CA SER A 36 -1.60 7.08 40.49
C SER A 36 -1.04 5.77 41.06
N ALA A 37 -1.86 4.72 41.15
CA ALA A 37 -1.47 3.44 41.72
C ALA A 37 -0.72 2.53 40.75
N TYR A 38 -1.00 2.65 39.45
CA TYR A 38 -0.43 1.78 38.39
C TYR A 38 0.49 2.51 37.40
N GLY A 39 0.84 3.76 37.70
CA GLY A 39 1.91 4.54 37.06
C GLY A 39 1.94 4.50 35.54
N TYR A 40 1.32 5.47 34.86
CA TYR A 40 1.78 5.87 33.54
C TYR A 40 3.10 6.65 33.71
N PRO A 41 4.20 6.30 33.02
CA PRO A 41 5.41 7.12 33.06
C PRO A 41 5.08 8.48 32.43
N GLY A 42 5.10 9.49 33.29
CA GLY A 42 4.81 10.87 32.92
C GLY A 42 5.88 11.44 31.99
N LEU A 43 5.44 12.31 31.09
CA LEU A 43 6.28 13.28 30.39
C LEU A 43 7.05 14.11 31.44
N GLN A 44 8.34 13.85 31.58
CA GLN A 44 9.26 14.79 32.19
C GLN A 44 9.90 15.65 31.11
N LEU A 45 9.56 16.92 31.11
CA LEU A 45 10.33 17.97 30.44
C LEU A 45 11.68 18.11 31.20
N GLN A 46 12.78 17.74 30.57
CA GLN A 46 14.13 18.10 31.03
C GLN A 46 14.82 19.03 30.01
N PRO A 47 15.67 19.98 30.50
CA PRO A 47 16.30 20.98 29.66
C PRO A 47 17.50 20.40 28.90
N GLN A 48 17.75 20.99 27.73
CA GLN A 48 18.81 20.69 26.79
C GLN A 48 20.24 20.69 27.45
N SER A 49 21.00 19.64 27.17
CA SER A 49 22.42 19.74 26.99
C SER A 49 22.87 18.75 25.91
N GLN A 50 23.72 19.25 25.04
CA GLN A 50 24.31 18.67 23.83
C GLN A 50 24.96 17.32 24.01
N LEU A 51 24.87 16.40 23.05
CA LEU A 51 25.90 15.90 22.13
C LEU A 51 25.51 14.54 21.50
N ASP A 52 25.57 14.52 20.17
CA ASP A 52 25.93 13.46 19.24
C ASP A 52 25.22 12.10 19.27
N GLY A 53 24.60 11.75 18.12
CA GLY A 53 24.23 10.40 17.74
C GLY A 53 22.95 10.30 16.93
N ASN A 54 23.04 10.48 15.62
CA ASN A 54 21.96 10.33 14.65
C ASN A 54 21.25 8.98 14.71
N GLU A 55 19.96 9.00 15.01
CA GLU A 55 18.97 8.11 14.42
C GLU A 55 17.63 8.83 14.36
N PRO A 56 17.07 9.09 13.16
CA PRO A 56 15.70 9.56 13.03
C PRO A 56 14.74 8.36 12.91
N ALA A 57 14.21 8.12 13.93
CA ALA A 57 13.10 7.50 14.52
C ALA A 57 11.90 6.99 13.73
N ALA A 58 11.50 5.99 14.24
CA ALA A 58 10.31 5.19 14.49
C ALA A 58 8.90 5.86 14.49
N THR A 59 8.74 7.11 14.08
CA THR A 59 7.47 7.83 14.16
C THR A 59 6.47 7.47 13.05
N THR A 60 6.94 6.91 11.95
CA THR A 60 6.11 6.69 10.76
C THR A 60 5.22 5.45 10.85
N THR A 61 5.68 4.40 11.54
CA THR A 61 4.93 3.13 11.65
C THR A 61 3.72 3.26 12.60
N THR A 62 3.85 4.05 13.65
CA THR A 62 2.75 4.31 14.59
C THR A 62 1.64 5.16 13.95
N GLN A 63 2.00 6.07 13.06
CA GLN A 63 1.03 6.86 12.31
C GLN A 63 0.23 6.03 11.30
N GLN A 64 0.82 5.03 10.71
CA GLN A 64 0.14 4.14 9.76
C GLN A 64 -0.91 3.27 10.44
N GLN A 65 -0.58 2.69 11.59
CA GLN A 65 -1.55 1.94 12.41
C GLN A 65 -2.65 2.84 12.98
N GLN A 66 -2.29 4.04 13.43
CA GLN A 66 -3.27 5.01 13.90
C GLN A 66 -4.14 5.56 12.78
N GLN A 67 -3.60 5.76 11.57
CA GLN A 67 -4.38 6.17 10.41
C GLN A 67 -5.34 5.06 9.93
N GLN A 68 -4.91 3.80 9.89
CA GLN A 68 -5.82 2.70 9.56
C GLN A 68 -6.89 2.49 10.64
N GLN A 69 -6.54 2.58 11.92
CA GLN A 69 -7.50 2.49 13.03
C GLN A 69 -8.37 3.75 13.15
N GLN A 70 -7.84 4.94 12.90
CA GLN A 70 -8.61 6.18 12.89
C GLN A 70 -9.54 6.29 11.68
N LEU A 71 -9.16 5.74 10.53
CA LEU A 71 -10.05 5.63 9.37
C LEU A 71 -11.21 4.68 9.61
N LEU A 72 -11.04 3.69 10.50
CA LEU A 72 -12.11 2.79 10.94
C LEU A 72 -13.06 3.43 11.96
N HIS A 73 -12.64 4.50 12.67
CA HIS A 73 -13.39 5.10 13.79
C HIS A 73 -13.80 6.57 13.59
N SER A 74 -13.35 7.24 12.51
CA SER A 74 -13.65 8.66 12.29
C SER A 74 -14.28 8.94 10.94
N LEU A 75 -15.59 8.91 10.90
CA LEU A 75 -16.40 9.63 9.89
C LEU A 75 -16.85 10.95 10.52
N PRO A 76 -16.38 12.13 10.04
CA PRO A 76 -16.85 13.40 10.56
C PRO A 76 -18.21 13.80 9.96
N PRO A 77 -19.05 14.53 10.72
CA PRO A 77 -20.23 15.17 10.16
C PRO A 77 -19.84 16.34 9.24
N THR A 78 -20.61 16.51 8.21
CA THR A 78 -20.54 17.53 7.15
C THR A 78 -20.42 18.97 7.69
N GLN A 79 -19.41 19.70 7.21
CA GLN A 79 -19.44 21.16 7.18
C GLN A 79 -19.18 21.68 5.76
N SER A 80 -20.13 22.50 5.31
CA SER A 80 -20.13 23.23 4.06
C SER A 80 -19.18 24.44 4.11
N VAL A 81 -18.35 24.66 3.09
CA VAL A 81 -17.70 25.95 2.84
C VAL A 81 -17.84 26.35 1.38
N ALA A 82 -18.31 27.58 1.20
CA ALA A 82 -18.65 28.23 -0.05
C ALA A 82 -17.42 28.69 -0.86
N ALA A 83 -17.68 28.90 -2.15
CA ALA A 83 -16.74 29.30 -3.20
C ALA A 83 -16.23 30.75 -3.08
N ALA A 84 -15.00 30.97 -3.53
CA ALA A 84 -14.54 32.27 -4.03
C ALA A 84 -13.67 32.05 -5.29
N ALA A 85 -14.07 32.73 -6.35
CA ALA A 85 -13.40 32.79 -7.66
C ALA A 85 -12.47 33.99 -7.74
N SER A 86 -11.32 33.87 -8.44
CA SER A 86 -10.79 34.96 -9.30
C SER A 86 -9.55 34.55 -10.14
N SER A 87 -9.74 34.71 -11.43
CA SER A 87 -8.93 35.35 -12.50
C SER A 87 -7.50 34.89 -12.86
N LEU A 88 -7.38 34.50 -14.15
CA LEU A 88 -6.17 34.31 -14.98
C LEU A 88 -5.64 35.65 -15.53
N PRO A 89 -4.38 35.70 -16.01
CA PRO A 89 -4.08 36.04 -17.42
C PRO A 89 -2.89 35.27 -18.06
N PRO A 90 -2.46 35.61 -19.34
CA PRO A 90 -2.42 34.60 -20.39
C PRO A 90 -0.98 34.21 -20.88
N ALA A 91 -0.96 33.33 -21.88
CA ALA A 91 0.15 32.65 -22.52
C ALA A 91 1.10 33.53 -23.34
N SER A 92 2.36 33.07 -23.54
CA SER A 92 3.20 33.45 -24.69
C SER A 92 4.11 32.29 -25.15
N SER A 93 4.38 32.31 -26.45
CA SER A 93 4.83 31.34 -27.44
C SER A 93 6.34 31.00 -27.47
N SER A 94 6.62 29.74 -27.86
CA SER A 94 7.69 29.04 -28.60
C SER A 94 9.02 29.74 -28.99
N PRO A 95 10.16 29.01 -29.32
CA PRO A 95 10.23 28.02 -30.39
C PRO A 95 11.16 26.80 -30.22
N VAL A 96 11.08 25.91 -31.21
CA VAL A 96 11.68 24.61 -31.47
C VAL A 96 13.21 24.62 -31.61
N ALA A 97 13.88 23.59 -31.11
CA ALA A 97 15.19 23.12 -31.60
C ALA A 97 15.34 21.59 -31.45
N ALA A 98 16.04 21.01 -32.43
CA ALA A 98 16.07 19.62 -32.82
C ALA A 98 16.71 18.64 -31.81
N ALA A 99 16.23 17.38 -31.88
CA ALA A 99 16.56 16.27 -31.01
C ALA A 99 17.78 15.48 -31.49
N VAL A 100 18.62 15.07 -30.53
CA VAL A 100 19.58 13.97 -30.64
C VAL A 100 19.02 12.83 -29.77
N ALA A 101 18.91 11.62 -30.35
CA ALA A 101 18.34 10.44 -29.72
C ALA A 101 19.24 9.91 -28.60
N THR A 102 18.70 9.85 -27.38
CA THR A 102 19.25 9.11 -26.24
C THR A 102 18.28 8.02 -25.80
N PRO A 103 18.74 6.92 -25.15
CA PRO A 103 17.90 5.77 -24.85
C PRO A 103 16.74 6.14 -23.91
N ILE A 104 15.57 5.61 -24.24
CA ILE A 104 14.27 5.95 -23.66
C ILE A 104 14.18 5.39 -22.24
N THR A 105 14.30 6.22 -21.24
CA THR A 105 13.78 5.97 -19.90
C THR A 105 12.28 6.34 -19.89
N PRO A 106 11.39 5.49 -19.41
CA PRO A 106 9.97 5.85 -19.36
C PRO A 106 9.74 7.02 -18.40
N SER A 107 9.43 8.19 -18.96
CA SER A 107 9.08 9.39 -18.19
C SER A 107 7.61 9.35 -17.82
N LEU A 108 7.28 8.95 -16.60
CA LEU A 108 5.93 9.06 -16.06
C LEU A 108 5.58 10.55 -15.88
N ILE A 109 4.69 11.08 -16.71
CA ILE A 109 4.20 12.46 -16.56
C ILE A 109 2.88 12.42 -15.79
N ILE A 110 2.95 12.83 -14.52
CA ILE A 110 1.78 13.03 -13.66
C ILE A 110 1.13 14.36 -14.07
N ARG A 111 -0.11 14.32 -14.57
CA ARG A 111 -0.91 15.52 -14.76
C ARG A 111 -1.24 16.17 -13.40
N LYS A 112 -0.88 17.42 -13.21
CA LYS A 112 -1.48 18.32 -12.24
C LYS A 112 -2.85 18.72 -12.77
N ASP A 113 -3.83 18.76 -11.89
CA ASP A 113 -5.16 19.31 -12.06
C ASP A 113 -6.20 18.33 -12.67
N ILE A 114 -6.89 17.64 -11.77
CA ILE A 114 -8.19 17.04 -12.08
C ILE A 114 -9.19 17.51 -11.01
N HIS A 115 -9.93 18.55 -11.33
CA HIS A 115 -11.15 18.92 -10.63
C HIS A 115 -12.33 18.34 -11.39
N SER A 116 -13.18 17.58 -10.69
CA SER A 116 -14.43 16.94 -11.13
C SER A 116 -14.26 15.80 -12.16
N PHE A 117 -14.59 14.61 -11.74
CA PHE A 117 -14.53 13.41 -12.57
C PHE A 117 -15.94 12.90 -12.88
N ASN A 118 -16.31 12.94 -14.14
CA ASN A 118 -17.42 12.16 -14.67
C ASN A 118 -16.81 10.96 -15.38
N PHE A 119 -17.32 9.74 -15.17
CA PHE A 119 -16.74 8.51 -15.74
C PHE A 119 -16.76 8.48 -17.29
N SER A 120 -17.52 9.36 -17.92
CA SER A 120 -17.63 9.54 -19.38
C SER A 120 -16.54 10.42 -20.00
N ASP A 121 -15.79 11.19 -19.21
CA ASP A 121 -14.92 12.27 -19.72
C ASP A 121 -13.43 11.95 -19.62
N ILE A 122 -13.04 10.70 -19.92
CA ILE A 122 -11.65 10.32 -19.94
C ILE A 122 -11.06 10.55 -21.33
N GLU A 123 -10.56 11.76 -21.58
CA GLU A 123 -9.69 12.00 -22.72
C GLU A 123 -8.30 11.36 -22.52
N VAL A 124 -7.95 10.46 -23.45
CA VAL A 124 -6.63 9.83 -23.52
C VAL A 124 -5.66 10.79 -24.17
N SER A 125 -4.61 11.18 -23.48
CA SER A 125 -3.52 12.00 -24.03
C SER A 125 -2.78 11.25 -25.13
N GLU A 126 -2.65 11.84 -26.31
CA GLU A 126 -1.91 11.30 -27.45
C GLU A 126 -0.38 11.31 -27.20
N ARG A 127 0.12 10.28 -26.53
CA ARG A 127 1.54 9.95 -26.44
C ARG A 127 1.75 8.54 -26.97
N PRO A 128 2.96 8.20 -27.49
CA PRO A 128 3.27 6.85 -27.93
C PRO A 128 2.98 5.78 -26.87
N GLU A 129 3.25 6.08 -25.60
CA GLU A 129 2.96 5.23 -24.43
C GLU A 129 1.45 5.06 -24.19
N ALA A 130 0.68 6.15 -24.34
CA ALA A 130 -0.78 6.10 -24.25
C ALA A 130 -1.40 5.28 -25.37
N THR A 131 -0.78 5.22 -26.53
CA THR A 131 -1.21 4.40 -27.66
C THR A 131 -1.07 2.91 -27.33
N LEU A 132 0.04 2.49 -26.71
CA LEU A 132 0.26 1.10 -26.28
C LEU A 132 -0.79 0.67 -25.26
N LEU A 133 -1.01 1.45 -24.21
CA LEU A 133 -2.01 1.17 -23.17
C LEU A 133 -3.43 1.15 -23.74
N THR A 134 -3.75 2.03 -24.70
CA THR A 134 -5.04 2.04 -25.39
C THR A 134 -5.24 0.80 -26.24
N GLU A 135 -4.19 0.33 -26.94
CA GLU A 135 -4.26 -0.88 -27.74
C GLU A 135 -4.40 -2.13 -26.85
N LEU A 136 -3.67 -2.21 -25.74
CA LEU A 136 -3.84 -3.26 -24.75
C LEU A 136 -5.25 -3.29 -24.16
N ALA A 137 -5.83 -2.12 -23.86
CA ALA A 137 -7.20 -2.01 -23.39
C ALA A 137 -8.23 -2.44 -24.45
N ARG A 138 -8.00 -2.12 -25.72
CA ARG A 138 -8.83 -2.56 -26.84
C ARG A 138 -8.77 -4.09 -27.00
N ARG A 139 -7.59 -4.67 -27.03
CA ARG A 139 -7.37 -6.11 -27.13
C ARG A 139 -7.96 -6.88 -25.95
N SER A 140 -7.84 -6.31 -24.74
CA SER A 140 -8.46 -6.89 -23.55
C SER A 140 -9.98 -6.91 -23.61
N ARG A 141 -10.62 -5.81 -24.08
CA ARG A 141 -12.08 -5.75 -24.24
C ARG A 141 -12.61 -6.74 -25.30
N ASN A 142 -11.85 -6.96 -26.36
CA ASN A 142 -12.21 -7.90 -27.41
C ASN A 142 -11.89 -9.37 -27.05
N GLY A 143 -11.28 -9.62 -25.90
CA GLY A 143 -10.84 -10.97 -25.50
C GLY A 143 -9.63 -11.51 -26.28
N GLU A 144 -9.04 -10.71 -27.18
CA GLU A 144 -7.92 -11.14 -28.04
C GLU A 144 -6.70 -11.58 -27.23
N LEU A 145 -6.40 -10.86 -26.13
CA LEU A 145 -5.26 -11.19 -25.26
C LEU A 145 -5.46 -12.49 -24.49
N LEU A 146 -6.69 -12.82 -24.10
CA LEU A 146 -7.02 -14.09 -23.46
C LEU A 146 -7.00 -15.24 -24.46
N HIS A 147 -7.42 -14.98 -25.71
CA HIS A 147 -7.41 -15.96 -26.78
C HIS A 147 -5.98 -16.36 -27.18
N ASP A 148 -5.04 -15.40 -27.27
CA ASP A 148 -3.62 -15.67 -27.52
C ASP A 148 -2.98 -16.53 -26.42
N LEU A 149 -3.34 -16.28 -25.14
CA LEU A 149 -2.89 -17.10 -24.02
C LEU A 149 -3.51 -18.51 -24.05
N SER A 150 -4.77 -18.62 -24.50
CA SER A 150 -5.50 -19.88 -24.62
C SER A 150 -5.01 -20.73 -25.81
N GLN A 151 -4.68 -20.13 -26.96
CA GLN A 151 -4.23 -20.88 -28.14
C GLN A 151 -2.87 -21.56 -27.96
N ARG A 152 -1.98 -21.02 -27.13
CA ARG A 152 -0.72 -21.69 -26.79
C ARG A 152 -0.92 -22.97 -25.96
N ALA A 153 -2.10 -23.15 -25.36
CA ALA A 153 -2.43 -24.30 -24.51
C ALA A 153 -3.09 -25.46 -25.25
N VAL A 154 -3.48 -25.32 -26.54
CA VAL A 154 -4.40 -26.26 -27.23
C VAL A 154 -3.68 -27.45 -27.92
N THR A 155 -2.35 -27.51 -27.94
CA THR A 155 -1.63 -28.57 -28.69
C THR A 155 -0.85 -29.56 -27.82
N ALA A 156 -0.91 -29.44 -26.50
CA ALA A 156 -0.36 -30.45 -25.59
C ALA A 156 -1.45 -30.89 -24.60
N THR A 157 -1.41 -32.13 -24.15
CA THR A 157 -2.14 -32.60 -22.95
C THR A 157 -2.10 -31.46 -21.92
N PRO A 158 -3.24 -31.05 -21.35
CA PRO A 158 -3.28 -29.88 -20.46
C PRO A 158 -2.44 -30.16 -19.21
N GLN A 159 -1.14 -29.87 -19.31
CA GLN A 159 -0.36 -29.57 -18.14
C GLN A 159 -0.84 -28.22 -17.64
N PRO A 160 -1.10 -28.06 -16.34
CA PRO A 160 -1.38 -26.74 -15.80
C PRO A 160 -0.27 -25.79 -16.23
N PRO A 161 -0.59 -24.53 -16.60
CA PRO A 161 0.41 -23.56 -17.02
C PRO A 161 1.41 -23.38 -15.88
N THR A 162 2.64 -23.86 -16.07
CA THR A 162 3.73 -23.66 -15.11
C THR A 162 4.07 -22.18 -15.05
N THR A 163 4.06 -21.62 -13.84
CA THR A 163 4.55 -20.26 -13.59
C THR A 163 6.03 -20.34 -13.25
N GLU A 164 6.86 -19.74 -14.10
CA GLU A 164 8.29 -19.59 -13.86
C GLU A 164 8.59 -18.24 -13.19
N LEU A 165 9.79 -18.10 -12.61
CA LEU A 165 10.21 -16.85 -11.99
C LEU A 165 10.16 -15.68 -13.00
N ASP A 166 10.51 -15.93 -14.26
CA ASP A 166 10.47 -14.93 -15.33
C ASP A 166 9.05 -14.44 -15.69
N ASP A 167 8.03 -15.15 -15.28
CA ASP A 167 6.64 -14.75 -15.47
C ASP A 167 6.16 -13.71 -14.46
N ILE A 168 6.96 -13.45 -13.40
CA ILE A 168 6.56 -12.64 -12.28
C ILE A 168 7.21 -11.26 -12.36
N PHE A 169 6.41 -10.22 -12.11
CA PHE A 169 6.87 -8.86 -11.87
C PHE A 169 6.73 -8.58 -10.37
N ILE A 170 7.87 -8.53 -9.67
CA ILE A 170 7.90 -8.21 -8.24
C ILE A 170 8.10 -6.71 -8.10
N SER A 171 7.09 -6.03 -7.61
CA SER A 171 7.10 -4.59 -7.35
C SER A 171 7.33 -4.31 -5.88
N VAL A 172 8.32 -3.48 -5.56
CA VAL A 172 8.61 -3.06 -4.19
C VAL A 172 8.46 -1.55 -4.07
N LYS A 173 7.50 -1.11 -3.27
CA LYS A 173 7.27 0.31 -3.00
C LYS A 173 8.20 0.79 -1.89
N THR A 174 8.95 1.87 -2.14
CA THR A 174 9.90 2.46 -1.18
C THR A 174 9.88 3.99 -1.23
N THR A 175 10.71 4.62 -0.41
CA THR A 175 10.95 6.07 -0.38
C THR A 175 12.42 6.34 -0.08
N LYS A 176 12.93 7.49 -0.47
CA LYS A 176 14.33 7.89 -0.25
C LYS A 176 14.80 7.68 1.19
N ASN A 177 13.92 7.98 2.15
CA ASN A 177 14.24 7.85 3.58
C ASN A 177 14.55 6.42 4.03
N TYR A 178 14.15 5.41 3.25
CA TYR A 178 14.34 3.99 3.57
C TYR A 178 15.37 3.29 2.70
N HIS A 179 16.03 3.99 1.76
CA HIS A 179 17.03 3.37 0.89
C HIS A 179 18.16 2.72 1.72
N ASP A 180 18.76 3.45 2.64
CA ASP A 180 19.92 2.96 3.41
C ASP A 180 19.54 1.92 4.48
N THR A 181 18.29 1.86 4.89
CA THR A 181 17.86 1.03 6.02
C THR A 181 17.01 -0.17 5.62
N ARG A 182 16.08 -0.02 4.64
CA ARG A 182 15.16 -1.07 4.20
C ARG A 182 15.57 -1.63 2.84
N LEU A 183 15.72 -0.77 1.84
CA LEU A 183 16.15 -1.19 0.50
C LEU A 183 17.52 -1.88 0.52
N ALA A 184 18.48 -1.33 1.27
CA ALA A 184 19.81 -1.95 1.44
C ALA A 184 19.73 -3.37 2.00
N LEU A 185 18.79 -3.63 2.92
CA LEU A 185 18.57 -4.95 3.51
C LEU A 185 17.98 -5.93 2.50
N ILE A 186 16.97 -5.49 1.74
CA ILE A 186 16.35 -6.28 0.68
C ILE A 186 17.40 -6.66 -0.38
N ILE A 187 18.21 -5.71 -0.81
CA ILE A 187 19.26 -5.94 -1.82
C ILE A 187 20.28 -6.99 -1.35
N LYS A 188 20.59 -7.04 -0.06
CA LYS A 188 21.54 -8.01 0.51
C LYS A 188 20.92 -9.38 0.78
N THR A 189 19.60 -9.49 0.79
CA THR A 189 18.90 -10.71 1.12
C THR A 189 18.12 -11.26 -0.10
N TRP A 190 16.81 -11.29 -0.04
CA TRP A 190 15.96 -12.00 -0.99
C TRP A 190 15.98 -11.44 -2.44
N PHE A 191 16.32 -10.16 -2.64
CA PHE A 191 16.54 -9.60 -3.99
C PHE A 191 17.57 -10.40 -4.78
N GLN A 192 18.56 -11.01 -4.11
CA GLN A 192 19.58 -11.83 -4.77
C GLN A 192 19.00 -13.05 -5.50
N LEU A 193 17.78 -13.47 -5.14
CA LEU A 193 17.08 -14.63 -5.71
C LEU A 193 16.22 -14.26 -6.92
N ALA A 194 15.91 -12.96 -7.13
CA ALA A 194 14.99 -12.49 -8.17
C ALA A 194 15.39 -11.09 -8.68
N ARG A 195 16.67 -10.89 -9.02
CA ARG A 195 17.21 -9.57 -9.40
C ARG A 195 16.55 -8.98 -10.64
N ASP A 196 16.30 -9.81 -11.63
CA ASP A 196 15.78 -9.38 -12.94
C ASP A 196 14.25 -9.26 -12.95
N GLN A 197 13.58 -9.78 -11.91
CA GLN A 197 12.13 -9.73 -11.73
C GLN A 197 11.67 -8.65 -10.75
N THR A 198 12.59 -8.10 -9.94
CA THR A 198 12.26 -7.16 -8.87
C THR A 198 12.56 -5.72 -9.28
N TRP A 199 11.53 -4.89 -9.18
CA TRP A 199 11.56 -3.46 -9.48
C TRP A 199 11.21 -2.65 -8.23
N PHE A 200 11.97 -1.60 -7.96
CA PHE A 200 11.78 -0.71 -6.80
C PHE A 200 11.21 0.62 -7.25
N PHE A 201 10.12 1.04 -6.62
CA PHE A 201 9.40 2.27 -6.93
C PHE A 201 9.62 3.30 -5.83
N THR A 202 10.38 4.34 -6.12
CA THR A 202 10.78 5.38 -5.19
C THR A 202 10.31 6.77 -5.64
N ASP A 203 10.58 7.78 -4.83
CA ASP A 203 10.18 9.18 -5.05
C ASP A 203 11.36 10.11 -5.40
N THR A 204 12.58 9.59 -5.51
CA THR A 204 13.78 10.40 -5.74
C THR A 204 14.81 9.60 -6.53
N ASP A 205 15.57 10.27 -7.39
CA ASP A 205 16.71 9.66 -8.07
C ASP A 205 17.82 9.34 -7.06
N ASP A 206 18.40 8.13 -7.19
CA ASP A 206 19.47 7.65 -6.34
C ASP A 206 20.44 6.78 -7.15
N HIS A 207 21.51 7.41 -7.60
CA HIS A 207 22.50 6.75 -8.48
C HIS A 207 23.17 5.54 -7.84
N TYR A 208 23.43 5.58 -6.51
CA TYR A 208 24.03 4.46 -5.82
C TYR A 208 23.12 3.22 -5.85
N TYR A 209 21.85 3.38 -5.50
CA TYR A 209 20.89 2.27 -5.52
C TYR A 209 20.45 1.90 -6.93
N GLN A 210 20.46 2.84 -7.87
CA GLN A 210 20.26 2.55 -9.29
C GLN A 210 21.31 1.57 -9.83
N GLU A 211 22.57 1.78 -9.48
CA GLU A 211 23.65 0.85 -9.83
C GLU A 211 23.50 -0.50 -9.13
N LYS A 212 23.19 -0.51 -7.82
CA LYS A 212 23.01 -1.74 -7.02
C LYS A 212 21.85 -2.62 -7.52
N THR A 213 20.82 -2.00 -8.07
CA THR A 213 19.66 -2.68 -8.64
C THR A 213 19.75 -2.89 -10.15
N LYS A 214 20.89 -2.57 -10.78
CA LYS A 214 21.11 -2.68 -12.23
C LYS A 214 20.05 -1.95 -13.07
N GLY A 215 19.61 -0.78 -12.63
CA GLY A 215 18.61 0.00 -13.33
C GLY A 215 17.17 -0.24 -12.90
N HIS A 216 16.93 -1.14 -11.95
CA HIS A 216 15.57 -1.48 -11.50
C HIS A 216 15.04 -0.58 -10.36
N LEU A 217 15.66 0.58 -10.10
CA LEU A 217 15.13 1.59 -9.20
C LEU A 217 14.44 2.69 -10.01
N ILE A 218 13.12 2.74 -9.96
CA ILE A 218 12.30 3.68 -10.72
C ILE A 218 11.93 4.88 -9.86
N ASN A 219 12.35 6.07 -10.28
CA ASN A 219 11.84 7.30 -9.69
C ASN A 219 10.48 7.64 -10.31
N THR A 220 9.42 7.44 -9.55
CA THR A 220 8.04 7.66 -9.97
C THR A 220 7.67 9.14 -10.11
N LYS A 221 8.54 10.05 -9.64
CA LYS A 221 8.26 11.50 -9.50
C LYS A 221 7.05 11.80 -8.59
N CYS A 222 6.60 10.82 -7.81
CA CYS A 222 5.59 11.01 -6.78
C CYS A 222 6.16 11.83 -5.61
N SER A 223 5.28 12.45 -4.83
CA SER A 223 5.70 13.18 -3.62
C SER A 223 6.35 12.23 -2.62
N GLN A 224 7.39 12.71 -1.92
CA GLN A 224 8.01 11.98 -0.83
C GLN A 224 7.03 11.74 0.32
N GLY A 225 7.16 10.59 0.97
CA GLY A 225 6.41 10.27 2.18
C GLY A 225 5.42 9.14 2.02
N HIS A 226 4.68 8.90 3.12
CA HIS A 226 3.79 7.74 3.29
C HIS A 226 2.33 8.17 3.49
N PHE A 227 1.92 9.22 2.80
CA PHE A 227 0.54 9.67 2.82
C PHE A 227 -0.22 9.16 1.58
N ARG A 228 -1.51 9.05 1.68
CA ARG A 228 -2.42 8.47 0.70
C ARG A 228 -2.10 8.83 -0.77
N LYS A 229 -1.91 10.11 -1.08
CA LYS A 229 -1.64 10.55 -2.46
C LYS A 229 -0.30 10.03 -3.00
N ALA A 230 0.74 10.00 -2.16
CA ALA A 230 2.04 9.46 -2.53
C ALA A 230 1.95 7.95 -2.77
N LEU A 231 1.23 7.23 -1.92
CA LEU A 231 1.02 5.79 -2.03
C LEU A 231 0.25 5.43 -3.31
N CYS A 232 -0.91 6.06 -3.55
CA CYS A 232 -1.70 5.84 -4.77
C CYS A 232 -0.93 6.24 -6.05
N CYS A 233 -0.08 7.27 -5.98
CA CYS A 233 0.77 7.68 -7.09
C CYS A 233 1.79 6.59 -7.44
N LYS A 234 2.50 6.03 -6.46
CA LYS A 234 3.48 4.96 -6.67
C LYS A 234 2.81 3.68 -7.17
N MET A 235 1.70 3.27 -6.56
CA MET A 235 0.94 2.10 -7.00
C MET A 235 0.45 2.22 -8.44
N SER A 236 0.03 3.43 -8.86
CA SER A 236 -0.33 3.68 -10.26
C SER A 236 0.86 3.46 -11.21
N ALA A 237 2.05 3.92 -10.82
CA ALA A 237 3.26 3.72 -11.59
C ALA A 237 3.67 2.23 -11.66
N GLU A 238 3.53 1.51 -10.55
CA GLU A 238 3.80 0.07 -10.46
C GLU A 238 2.92 -0.71 -11.46
N LEU A 239 1.61 -0.42 -11.47
CA LEU A 239 0.66 -1.05 -12.38
C LEU A 239 0.93 -0.73 -13.84
N ASP A 240 1.20 0.53 -14.17
CA ASP A 240 1.44 0.96 -15.55
C ASP A 240 2.71 0.27 -16.11
N ILE A 241 3.81 0.24 -15.36
CA ILE A 241 5.05 -0.43 -15.77
C ILE A 241 4.88 -1.96 -15.85
N PHE A 242 4.14 -2.57 -14.92
CA PHE A 242 3.81 -3.99 -15.04
C PHE A 242 3.05 -4.29 -16.34
N LEU A 243 2.06 -3.49 -16.69
CA LEU A 243 1.26 -3.69 -17.91
C LEU A 243 2.13 -3.65 -19.17
N GLU A 244 3.17 -2.81 -19.19
CA GLU A 244 4.16 -2.73 -20.28
C GLU A 244 5.14 -3.91 -20.30
N SER A 245 5.43 -4.52 -19.16
CA SER A 245 6.43 -5.59 -19.01
C SER A 245 6.08 -6.89 -19.73
N GLY A 246 4.82 -7.14 -20.04
CA GLY A 246 4.34 -8.39 -20.62
C GLY A 246 4.35 -9.59 -19.68
N LYS A 247 4.74 -9.42 -18.39
CA LYS A 247 4.79 -10.50 -17.39
C LYS A 247 3.38 -11.01 -17.06
N LYS A 248 3.29 -12.25 -16.56
CA LYS A 248 2.02 -12.93 -16.26
C LYS A 248 1.44 -12.56 -14.90
N TRP A 249 2.30 -12.21 -13.93
CA TRP A 249 1.90 -11.91 -12.56
C TRP A 249 2.47 -10.58 -12.09
N PHE A 250 1.64 -9.73 -11.51
CA PHE A 250 2.03 -8.56 -10.73
C PHE A 250 2.00 -8.94 -9.25
N CYS A 251 3.10 -8.80 -8.54
CA CYS A 251 3.17 -8.99 -7.11
C CYS A 251 3.73 -7.75 -6.44
N HIS A 252 2.93 -7.12 -5.60
CA HIS A 252 3.29 -5.92 -4.84
C HIS A 252 3.76 -6.29 -3.43
N PHE A 253 4.82 -5.61 -2.96
CA PHE A 253 5.32 -5.67 -1.59
C PHE A 253 5.75 -4.29 -1.12
N ASP A 254 5.68 -4.05 0.19
CA ASP A 254 6.30 -2.88 0.81
C ASP A 254 7.79 -3.15 1.11
N ASP A 255 8.57 -2.09 1.37
CA ASP A 255 10.02 -2.19 1.62
C ASP A 255 10.38 -2.78 3.01
N ASP A 256 9.39 -3.11 3.83
CA ASP A 256 9.55 -3.88 5.06
C ASP A 256 9.10 -5.34 4.93
N ASN A 257 8.93 -5.85 3.71
CA ASN A 257 8.67 -7.26 3.47
C ASN A 257 9.94 -8.04 3.13
N TYR A 258 10.05 -9.23 3.71
CA TYR A 258 10.90 -10.30 3.22
C TYR A 258 10.06 -11.21 2.34
N VAL A 259 10.49 -11.43 1.10
CA VAL A 259 9.78 -12.32 0.14
C VAL A 259 10.53 -13.64 0.01
N ASN A 260 9.84 -14.75 0.28
CA ASN A 260 10.32 -16.09 -0.01
C ASN A 260 10.05 -16.40 -1.49
N VAL A 261 10.98 -16.00 -2.35
CA VAL A 261 10.84 -16.07 -3.81
C VAL A 261 10.47 -17.48 -4.32
N PRO A 262 11.14 -18.56 -3.91
CA PRO A 262 10.74 -19.92 -4.34
C PRO A 262 9.32 -20.27 -3.93
N ARG A 263 8.88 -19.84 -2.74
CA ARG A 263 7.50 -20.12 -2.28
C ARG A 263 6.49 -19.27 -3.05
N LEU A 264 6.83 -18.02 -3.39
CA LEU A 264 6.01 -17.17 -4.25
C LEU A 264 5.78 -17.80 -5.62
N VAL A 265 6.84 -18.30 -6.27
CA VAL A 265 6.73 -18.99 -7.56
C VAL A 265 5.82 -20.22 -7.43
N LYS A 266 6.04 -21.04 -6.37
CA LYS A 266 5.25 -22.24 -6.13
C LYS A 266 3.77 -21.91 -5.86
N LEU A 267 3.47 -20.83 -5.14
CA LEU A 267 2.10 -20.38 -4.93
C LEU A 267 1.43 -20.02 -6.25
N LEU A 268 2.10 -19.21 -7.07
CA LEU A 268 1.53 -18.73 -8.33
C LEU A 268 1.36 -19.83 -9.37
N ASP A 269 2.14 -20.91 -9.28
CA ASP A 269 2.00 -22.10 -10.14
C ASP A 269 0.68 -22.86 -9.88
N GLU A 270 0.04 -22.65 -8.73
CA GLU A 270 -1.28 -23.20 -8.40
C GLU A 270 -2.44 -22.49 -9.14
N TYR A 271 -2.16 -21.32 -9.78
CA TYR A 271 -3.16 -20.47 -10.40
C TYR A 271 -2.86 -20.17 -11.85
N SER A 272 -3.87 -20.14 -12.70
CA SER A 272 -3.70 -19.75 -14.10
C SER A 272 -3.70 -18.21 -14.25
N PRO A 273 -2.66 -17.60 -14.85
CA PRO A 273 -2.60 -16.16 -15.07
C PRO A 273 -3.62 -15.65 -16.09
N SER A 274 -4.29 -16.56 -16.82
CA SER A 274 -5.37 -16.23 -17.76
C SER A 274 -6.75 -16.12 -17.12
N VAL A 275 -6.86 -16.43 -15.83
CA VAL A 275 -8.07 -16.26 -15.01
C VAL A 275 -7.86 -15.08 -14.06
N ASP A 276 -8.94 -14.39 -13.70
CA ASP A 276 -8.87 -13.25 -12.79
C ASP A 276 -8.55 -13.70 -11.36
N TRP A 277 -7.37 -13.37 -10.89
CA TRP A 277 -6.93 -13.66 -9.54
C TRP A 277 -6.47 -12.40 -8.81
N TYR A 278 -7.01 -12.20 -7.63
CA TYR A 278 -6.56 -11.25 -6.61
C TYR A 278 -6.16 -12.04 -5.37
N LEU A 279 -4.86 -12.31 -5.21
CA LEU A 279 -4.30 -13.16 -4.16
C LEU A 279 -3.67 -12.31 -3.08
N GLY A 280 -4.06 -12.51 -1.83
CA GLY A 280 -3.47 -11.78 -0.70
C GLY A 280 -4.20 -12.05 0.60
N LYS A 281 -3.85 -11.32 1.66
CA LYS A 281 -4.42 -11.51 2.99
C LYS A 281 -5.01 -10.19 3.51
N PRO A 282 -6.28 -10.17 3.96
CA PRO A 282 -6.84 -8.99 4.61
C PRO A 282 -6.31 -8.86 6.05
N SER A 283 -6.12 -7.64 6.53
CA SER A 283 -5.77 -7.36 7.94
C SER A 283 -7.00 -7.00 8.80
N ILE A 284 -8.17 -6.97 8.20
CA ILE A 284 -9.45 -6.64 8.84
C ILE A 284 -10.31 -7.89 8.99
N SER A 285 -11.09 -7.96 10.09
CA SER A 285 -11.94 -9.12 10.41
C SER A 285 -13.31 -9.11 9.73
N SER A 286 -13.67 -7.99 9.11
CA SER A 286 -14.93 -7.80 8.35
C SER A 286 -14.65 -6.93 7.13
N PRO A 287 -15.45 -7.04 6.06
CA PRO A 287 -15.26 -6.23 4.87
C PRO A 287 -15.40 -4.73 5.21
N LEU A 288 -14.62 -3.91 4.52
CA LEU A 288 -14.65 -2.46 4.70
C LEU A 288 -15.96 -1.89 4.16
N GLU A 289 -16.60 -1.05 4.95
CA GLU A 289 -17.80 -0.32 4.55
C GLU A 289 -17.46 1.14 4.28
N ILE A 290 -17.84 1.65 3.10
CA ILE A 290 -17.71 3.06 2.75
C ILE A 290 -19.04 3.64 2.31
N HIS A 291 -19.24 4.93 2.58
CA HIS A 291 -20.36 5.70 2.09
C HIS A 291 -19.88 6.65 1.00
N LEU A 292 -20.40 6.51 -0.20
CA LEU A 292 -20.13 7.48 -1.26
C LEU A 292 -21.23 8.54 -1.23
N ASP A 293 -20.83 9.78 -0.89
CA ASP A 293 -21.70 10.95 -0.94
C ASP A 293 -22.09 11.22 -2.38
N ASN A 294 -23.31 10.92 -2.72
CA ASN A 294 -23.88 11.33 -3.99
C ASN A 294 -24.66 12.63 -3.77
N LYS A 295 -24.02 13.77 -4.12
CA LYS A 295 -24.62 15.11 -3.93
C LYS A 295 -26.02 15.29 -4.53
N ASN A 296 -26.42 14.37 -5.42
CA ASN A 296 -27.68 14.41 -6.14
C ASN A 296 -28.64 13.27 -5.78
N ALA A 297 -28.33 12.40 -4.82
CA ALA A 297 -29.20 11.30 -4.41
C ALA A 297 -29.66 11.44 -2.97
N THR A 298 -30.92 11.16 -2.74
CA THR A 298 -31.59 11.18 -1.41
C THR A 298 -31.14 10.03 -0.50
N THR A 299 -30.30 9.11 -0.99
CA THR A 299 -29.78 7.95 -0.24
C THR A 299 -28.28 7.79 -0.45
N ASN A 300 -27.52 7.81 0.65
CA ASN A 300 -26.10 7.47 0.65
C ASN A 300 -25.95 5.99 0.28
N LYS A 301 -25.24 5.69 -0.81
CA LYS A 301 -24.99 4.31 -1.22
C LYS A 301 -23.90 3.72 -0.36
N LYS A 302 -24.25 2.73 0.46
CA LYS A 302 -23.32 1.89 1.21
C LYS A 302 -22.63 0.91 0.27
N ILE A 303 -21.31 0.85 0.30
CA ILE A 303 -20.47 -0.06 -0.48
C ILE A 303 -19.65 -0.88 0.50
N THR A 304 -19.59 -2.19 0.29
CA THR A 304 -18.86 -3.14 1.12
C THR A 304 -17.94 -3.96 0.23
N PHE A 305 -16.67 -4.11 0.64
CA PHE A 305 -15.65 -4.88 -0.11
C PHE A 305 -14.49 -5.30 0.79
N TRP A 306 -13.78 -6.35 0.36
CA TRP A 306 -12.51 -6.77 0.95
C TRP A 306 -11.32 -6.15 0.20
N PHE A 307 -10.18 -6.09 0.86
CA PHE A 307 -8.91 -5.75 0.23
C PHE A 307 -7.76 -6.54 0.86
N ALA A 308 -6.77 -6.85 0.06
CA ALA A 308 -5.51 -7.40 0.55
C ALA A 308 -4.66 -6.27 1.14
N THR A 309 -4.08 -6.51 2.30
CA THR A 309 -3.20 -5.56 2.99
C THR A 309 -1.89 -5.40 2.22
N GLY A 310 -1.56 -4.17 1.78
CA GLY A 310 -0.34 -3.87 1.05
C GLY A 310 0.92 -4.28 1.80
N GLY A 311 0.97 -4.01 3.12
CA GLY A 311 2.10 -4.40 3.98
C GLY A 311 2.31 -5.92 4.17
N ALA A 312 1.40 -6.77 3.68
CA ALA A 312 1.61 -8.23 3.59
C ALA A 312 2.11 -8.64 2.20
N GLY A 313 1.85 -7.81 1.22
CA GLY A 313 1.96 -8.12 -0.19
C GLY A 313 0.70 -8.76 -0.76
N PHE A 314 0.56 -8.65 -2.07
CA PHE A 314 -0.52 -9.29 -2.83
C PHE A 314 -0.09 -9.51 -4.27
N CYS A 315 -0.76 -10.44 -4.97
CA CYS A 315 -0.51 -10.69 -6.38
C CYS A 315 -1.79 -10.59 -7.22
N LEU A 316 -1.65 -10.08 -8.44
CA LEU A 316 -2.70 -9.97 -9.44
C LEU A 316 -2.30 -10.74 -10.69
N SER A 317 -3.24 -11.50 -11.26
CA SER A 317 -3.03 -12.13 -12.55
C SER A 317 -3.04 -11.11 -13.68
N ARG A 318 -2.40 -11.45 -14.80
CA ARG A 318 -2.45 -10.61 -16.00
C ARG A 318 -3.85 -10.42 -16.53
N ALA A 319 -4.70 -11.45 -16.49
CA ALA A 319 -6.09 -11.34 -16.91
C ALA A 319 -6.84 -10.24 -16.14
N LEU A 320 -6.69 -10.23 -14.80
CA LEU A 320 -7.31 -9.22 -13.95
C LEU A 320 -6.75 -7.82 -14.23
N THR A 321 -5.43 -7.66 -14.32
CA THR A 321 -4.81 -6.34 -14.55
C THR A 321 -5.18 -5.75 -15.91
N LEU A 322 -5.35 -6.57 -16.93
CA LEU A 322 -5.87 -6.12 -18.22
C LEU A 322 -7.32 -5.64 -18.13
N LYS A 323 -8.16 -6.25 -17.29
CA LYS A 323 -9.51 -5.75 -16.99
C LYS A 323 -9.49 -4.46 -16.17
N MET A 324 -8.48 -4.26 -15.34
CA MET A 324 -8.29 -3.01 -14.60
C MET A 324 -7.84 -1.85 -15.50
N LEU A 325 -7.15 -2.11 -16.59
CA LEU A 325 -6.53 -1.09 -17.46
C LEU A 325 -7.48 0.05 -17.87
N PRO A 326 -8.72 -0.19 -18.33
CA PRO A 326 -9.66 0.89 -18.69
C PRO A 326 -10.05 1.78 -17.49
N ILE A 327 -9.97 1.24 -16.27
CA ILE A 327 -10.44 1.88 -15.03
C ILE A 327 -9.28 2.54 -14.29
N ALA A 328 -8.13 1.87 -14.20
CA ALA A 328 -7.03 2.22 -13.31
C ALA A 328 -5.73 2.60 -14.05
N GLY A 329 -5.56 2.21 -15.32
CA GLY A 329 -4.34 2.48 -16.08
C GLY A 329 -4.16 3.94 -16.46
N GLY A 330 -2.91 4.35 -16.76
CA GLY A 330 -2.56 5.69 -17.22
C GLY A 330 -2.83 6.78 -16.19
N GLY A 331 -2.59 6.50 -14.91
CA GLY A 331 -2.77 7.47 -13.82
C GLY A 331 -4.19 7.54 -13.25
N LYS A 332 -5.17 6.83 -13.80
CA LYS A 332 -6.56 6.84 -13.31
C LYS A 332 -6.72 6.27 -11.92
N PHE A 333 -5.84 5.35 -11.51
CA PHE A 333 -5.78 4.82 -10.15
C PHE A 333 -5.70 5.93 -9.09
N ILE A 334 -4.87 6.96 -9.34
CA ILE A 334 -4.72 8.12 -8.45
C ILE A 334 -6.05 8.84 -8.27
N SER A 335 -6.77 9.07 -9.36
CA SER A 335 -8.08 9.76 -9.34
C SER A 335 -9.13 9.00 -8.54
N ILE A 336 -9.12 7.66 -8.60
CA ILE A 336 -10.03 6.82 -7.80
C ILE A 336 -9.67 6.95 -6.31
N GLY A 337 -8.39 6.80 -5.95
CA GLY A 337 -7.91 6.96 -4.58
C GLY A 337 -8.23 8.35 -4.01
N ASP A 338 -8.13 9.40 -4.83
CA ASP A 338 -8.52 10.76 -4.43
C ASP A 338 -10.03 10.90 -4.20
N LYS A 339 -10.84 10.23 -5.00
CA LYS A 339 -12.31 10.26 -4.89
C LYS A 339 -12.80 9.54 -3.64
N ILE A 340 -12.29 8.33 -3.38
CA ILE A 340 -12.69 7.54 -2.21
C ILE A 340 -11.95 7.92 -0.93
N ARG A 341 -10.81 8.64 -1.05
CA ARG A 341 -9.95 9.12 0.05
C ARG A 341 -9.31 8.03 0.89
N PHE A 342 -9.03 6.87 0.30
CA PHE A 342 -8.37 5.74 0.95
C PHE A 342 -6.96 5.50 0.38
N PRO A 343 -6.09 4.78 1.14
CA PRO A 343 -4.77 4.35 0.66
C PRO A 343 -4.86 3.45 -0.57
N ASP A 344 -3.71 3.13 -1.11
CA ASP A 344 -3.54 2.37 -2.35
C ASP A 344 -4.06 0.93 -2.26
N ASP A 345 -3.83 0.21 -1.17
CA ASP A 345 -4.32 -1.14 -0.95
C ASP A 345 -5.85 -1.20 -0.86
N VAL A 346 -6.47 -0.25 -0.14
CA VAL A 346 -7.93 -0.10 -0.09
C VAL A 346 -8.48 0.33 -1.45
N THR A 347 -7.78 1.22 -2.17
CA THR A 347 -8.16 1.64 -3.52
C THR A 347 -8.09 0.46 -4.49
N MET A 348 -7.09 -0.41 -4.36
CA MET A 348 -6.97 -1.65 -5.12
C MET A 348 -8.17 -2.57 -4.89
N GLY A 349 -8.51 -2.85 -3.63
CA GLY A 349 -9.67 -3.65 -3.28
C GLY A 349 -10.98 -3.05 -3.79
N PHE A 350 -11.15 -1.72 -3.70
CA PHE A 350 -12.32 -1.04 -4.25
C PHE A 350 -12.46 -1.26 -5.77
N ILE A 351 -11.37 -1.15 -6.51
CA ILE A 351 -11.38 -1.37 -7.96
C ILE A 351 -11.71 -2.82 -8.27
N ILE A 352 -11.05 -3.77 -7.62
CA ILE A 352 -11.16 -5.19 -7.95
C ILE A 352 -12.47 -5.78 -7.44
N GLU A 353 -12.76 -5.66 -6.14
CA GLU A 353 -13.96 -6.28 -5.57
C GLU A 353 -15.25 -5.50 -5.85
N HIS A 354 -15.18 -4.16 -5.73
CA HIS A 354 -16.41 -3.38 -5.92
C HIS A 354 -16.71 -3.07 -7.37
N LEU A 355 -15.73 -2.60 -8.17
CA LEU A 355 -16.00 -2.23 -9.55
C LEU A 355 -15.99 -3.43 -10.51
N LEU A 356 -14.99 -4.31 -10.40
CA LEU A 356 -14.84 -5.47 -11.29
C LEU A 356 -15.53 -6.73 -10.80
N LYS A 357 -15.98 -6.77 -9.53
CA LYS A 357 -16.66 -7.93 -8.92
C LYS A 357 -15.81 -9.21 -8.88
N VAL A 358 -14.49 -9.06 -8.78
CA VAL A 358 -13.57 -10.16 -8.59
C VAL A 358 -13.27 -10.28 -7.08
N PRO A 359 -13.60 -11.40 -6.43
CA PRO A 359 -13.42 -11.55 -4.99
C PRO A 359 -11.93 -11.69 -4.64
N LEU A 360 -11.55 -11.24 -3.44
CA LEU A 360 -10.24 -11.51 -2.86
C LEU A 360 -10.11 -13.00 -2.56
N THR A 361 -9.10 -13.64 -3.15
CA THR A 361 -8.69 -14.99 -2.78
C THR A 361 -7.71 -14.90 -1.63
N VAL A 362 -8.14 -15.32 -0.44
CA VAL A 362 -7.33 -15.23 0.77
C VAL A 362 -6.22 -16.27 0.75
N VAL A 363 -4.98 -15.81 0.93
CA VAL A 363 -3.78 -16.64 1.06
C VAL A 363 -3.12 -16.33 2.40
N ASP A 364 -3.25 -17.24 3.36
CA ASP A 364 -2.79 -17.04 4.75
C ASP A 364 -1.27 -16.91 4.89
N ASN A 365 -0.52 -17.34 3.87
CA ASN A 365 0.94 -17.32 3.85
C ASN A 365 1.56 -15.94 3.54
N PHE A 366 0.75 -14.91 3.29
CA PHE A 366 1.18 -13.51 3.29
C PHE A 366 1.10 -12.92 4.69
N HIS A 367 2.16 -12.22 5.14
CA HIS A 367 2.23 -11.68 6.49
C HIS A 367 2.64 -10.23 6.52
N SER A 368 1.88 -9.42 7.28
CA SER A 368 2.16 -8.00 7.52
C SER A 368 2.61 -7.75 8.96
N HIS A 369 3.26 -6.61 9.19
CA HIS A 369 3.59 -6.14 10.53
C HIS A 369 2.37 -5.84 11.43
N LEU A 370 1.14 -5.92 10.90
CA LEU A 370 -0.11 -5.74 11.66
C LEU A 370 -0.48 -6.97 12.49
N GLU A 371 0.13 -8.11 12.21
CA GLU A 371 -0.02 -9.33 13.00
C GLU A 371 1.22 -9.60 13.88
N PRO A 372 1.10 -10.35 14.99
CA PRO A 372 2.26 -10.71 15.80
C PRO A 372 3.18 -11.68 15.05
N MET A 373 4.29 -11.19 14.51
CA MET A 373 5.25 -12.00 13.74
C MET A 373 5.82 -13.17 14.52
N GLU A 374 5.95 -13.05 15.83
CA GLU A 374 6.45 -14.13 16.70
C GLU A 374 5.57 -15.39 16.76
N LEU A 375 4.32 -15.29 16.30
CA LEU A 375 3.40 -16.43 16.25
C LEU A 375 3.59 -17.31 15.02
N ILE A 376 4.34 -16.84 14.01
CA ILE A 376 4.69 -17.66 12.85
C ILE A 376 5.74 -18.67 13.28
N ARG A 377 5.41 -19.95 13.17
CA ARG A 377 6.26 -21.04 13.61
C ARG A 377 7.46 -21.22 12.68
N SER A 378 8.66 -21.37 13.25
CA SER A 378 9.91 -21.48 12.49
C SER A 378 9.99 -22.73 11.60
N ASP A 379 9.30 -23.81 11.94
CA ASP A 379 9.19 -25.02 11.13
C ASP A 379 8.32 -24.86 9.87
N THR A 380 7.55 -23.76 9.78
CA THR A 380 6.69 -23.43 8.64
C THR A 380 7.24 -22.30 7.76
N PHE A 381 8.41 -21.74 8.06
CA PHE A 381 8.93 -20.56 7.32
C PHE A 381 9.11 -20.81 5.83
N GLN A 382 9.48 -22.02 5.44
CA GLN A 382 9.58 -22.41 4.03
C GLN A 382 8.26 -22.36 3.26
N ASP A 383 7.12 -22.43 3.97
CA ASP A 383 5.79 -22.39 3.39
C ASP A 383 5.20 -20.97 3.34
N GLN A 384 5.81 -20.01 4.02
CA GLN A 384 5.35 -18.62 4.02
C GLN A 384 5.88 -17.89 2.78
N VAL A 385 5.03 -17.03 2.19
CA VAL A 385 5.33 -16.24 1.00
C VAL A 385 6.04 -14.94 1.37
N SER A 386 5.55 -14.28 2.40
CA SER A 386 6.14 -13.02 2.89
C SER A 386 6.21 -12.98 4.40
N PHE A 387 7.11 -12.14 4.89
CA PHE A 387 7.24 -11.78 6.31
C PHE A 387 7.42 -10.27 6.38
N SER A 388 7.11 -9.68 7.53
CA SER A 388 7.33 -8.27 7.77
C SER A 388 7.95 -8.03 9.15
N TYR A 389 8.17 -6.78 9.50
CA TYR A 389 8.61 -6.36 10.83
C TYR A 389 8.08 -4.98 11.16
N ALA A 390 7.99 -4.67 12.46
CA ALA A 390 7.75 -3.33 12.94
C ALA A 390 8.53 -3.06 14.22
N HIS A 391 8.84 -1.80 14.47
CA HIS A 391 9.35 -1.34 15.75
C HIS A 391 8.32 -0.41 16.39
N MET A 392 7.67 -0.86 17.45
CA MET A 392 6.59 -0.13 18.12
C MET A 392 6.83 -0.10 19.62
N LYS A 393 6.66 1.08 20.24
CA LYS A 393 6.76 1.24 21.71
C LYS A 393 8.04 0.59 22.30
N ASN A 394 9.18 0.79 21.64
CA ASN A 394 10.50 0.21 22.01
C ASN A 394 10.56 -1.33 21.94
N GLN A 395 9.65 -1.98 21.25
CA GLN A 395 9.65 -3.42 21.01
C GLN A 395 9.64 -3.73 19.52
N TRP A 396 10.39 -4.75 19.12
CA TRP A 396 10.37 -5.27 17.77
C TRP A 396 9.26 -6.32 17.63
N ASN A 397 8.37 -6.10 16.66
CA ASN A 397 7.47 -7.12 16.16
C ASN A 397 8.19 -7.84 15.01
N VAL A 398 8.81 -8.98 15.31
CA VAL A 398 9.63 -9.77 14.40
C VAL A 398 9.40 -11.25 14.63
N ILE A 399 9.72 -12.07 13.63
CA ILE A 399 9.71 -13.54 13.77
C ILE A 399 10.73 -14.02 14.81
N LYS A 400 10.43 -15.18 15.42
CA LYS A 400 11.39 -15.92 16.26
C LYS A 400 12.24 -16.82 15.39
N VAL A 401 13.48 -16.44 15.14
CA VAL A 401 14.45 -17.18 14.33
C VAL A 401 15.83 -17.12 14.98
N ASP A 402 16.51 -18.25 15.04
CA ASP A 402 17.90 -18.32 15.43
C ASP A 402 18.82 -17.77 14.31
N GLY A 403 19.96 -17.24 14.68
CA GLY A 403 20.90 -16.69 13.70
C GLY A 403 21.75 -15.58 14.30
N PHE A 404 21.75 -14.41 13.67
CA PHE A 404 22.52 -13.26 14.12
C PHE A 404 22.02 -12.67 15.43
N ASP A 405 22.92 -12.01 16.16
CA ASP A 405 22.56 -11.21 17.33
C ASP A 405 21.48 -10.17 16.97
N LEU A 406 20.61 -9.88 17.94
CA LEU A 406 19.52 -8.89 17.75
C LEU A 406 20.03 -7.47 17.45
N LYS A 407 21.25 -7.11 17.88
CA LYS A 407 21.84 -5.81 17.54
C LYS A 407 22.32 -5.78 16.09
N ALA A 408 22.81 -6.91 15.57
CA ALA A 408 23.27 -7.02 14.19
C ALA A 408 22.10 -7.20 13.20
N ASP A 409 21.05 -7.90 13.61
CA ASP A 409 19.87 -8.18 12.80
C ASP A 409 18.56 -7.97 13.57
N PRO A 410 18.22 -6.72 13.95
CA PRO A 410 17.01 -6.44 14.71
C PRO A 410 15.72 -6.74 13.94
N LYS A 411 15.78 -6.71 12.61
CA LYS A 411 14.64 -7.01 11.71
C LYS A 411 14.50 -8.49 11.37
N ARG A 412 15.48 -9.32 11.78
CA ARG A 412 15.56 -10.76 11.57
C ARG A 412 15.63 -11.23 10.11
N PHE A 413 15.84 -10.33 9.16
CA PHE A 413 15.87 -10.67 7.72
C PHE A 413 17.15 -11.43 7.32
N TYR A 414 18.32 -11.11 7.90
CA TYR A 414 19.52 -11.91 7.67
C TYR A 414 19.39 -13.31 8.28
N SER A 415 18.88 -13.40 9.51
CA SER A 415 18.65 -14.68 10.19
C SER A 415 17.67 -15.56 9.43
N LEU A 416 16.54 -15.00 8.99
CA LEU A 416 15.55 -15.67 8.16
C LEU A 416 16.16 -16.13 6.84
N HIS A 417 16.93 -15.25 6.18
CA HIS A 417 17.57 -15.59 4.91
C HIS A 417 18.52 -16.77 5.06
N CYS A 418 19.32 -16.77 6.11
CA CYS A 418 20.25 -17.87 6.39
C CYS A 418 19.55 -19.17 6.83
N GLN A 419 18.37 -19.08 7.43
CA GLN A 419 17.56 -20.26 7.73
C GLN A 419 17.02 -20.89 6.46
N LEU A 420 16.48 -20.08 5.53
CA LEU A 420 15.90 -20.53 4.28
C LEU A 420 16.98 -20.91 3.24
N PHE A 421 18.09 -20.15 3.20
CA PHE A 421 19.13 -20.23 2.18
C PHE A 421 20.55 -20.21 2.82
N PRO A 422 20.99 -21.28 3.49
CA PRO A 422 22.23 -21.27 4.31
C PRO A 422 23.52 -21.18 3.50
N TYR A 423 23.48 -21.26 2.19
CA TYR A 423 24.63 -21.24 1.29
C TYR A 423 25.15 -19.84 0.95
N PHE A 424 24.48 -18.78 1.42
CA PHE A 424 24.98 -17.41 1.22
C PHE A 424 26.24 -17.16 2.07
N SER A 425 27.24 -16.47 1.49
CA SER A 425 28.56 -16.26 2.11
C SER A 425 28.55 -15.49 3.42
N PHE A 426 27.52 -14.71 3.67
CA PHE A 426 27.36 -13.97 4.95
C PHE A 426 26.69 -14.81 6.03
N CYS A 427 26.17 -15.99 5.71
CA CYS A 427 25.53 -16.85 6.68
C CYS A 427 26.56 -17.56 7.56
N PRO A 428 26.31 -17.66 8.89
CA PRO A 428 27.21 -18.42 9.75
C PRO A 428 27.22 -19.90 9.36
N PRO A 429 28.35 -20.58 9.46
CA PRO A 429 28.42 -22.02 9.22
C PRO A 429 27.50 -22.75 10.20
N ARG A 430 26.76 -23.73 9.70
CA ARG A 430 25.92 -24.62 10.51
C ARG A 430 26.73 -25.73 11.14
#